data_4056950b3d9a29d619292d36add1ea32
#
_entry.id   4056950b3d9a29d619292d36add1ea32
#
_cell.length_a   1.000
_cell.length_b   1.000
_cell.length_c   1.000
_cell.angle_alpha   90.00
_cell.angle_beta   90.00
_cell.angle_gamma   90.00
#
_symmetry.space_group_name_H-M   'P 1'
#
loop_
_entity.id
_entity.type
_entity.pdbx_description
1 polymer ?
#
loop_
_entity_poly.entity_id
_entity_poly.type
_entity_poly.pdbx_seq_one_letter_code
_entity_poly.pdbx_strand_id
1 'polypeptide(L)'
;MYVLLNVARILMKLLKIIMLFFPVLLFEMVNLHRVGCILYPYPTETRQVQNLDGLWWFVAEERNSIGYGLLNKWFELDLSLFRNASRIAVPASYNDQVENGTFRRHVGYVWYQRSFFIDPNWEKQEKELLLRFGSVNYDAEVWINGVSVVHHIGGHLPFEVSIKKHVCSWKPKNYRYPEGYFEQKMLFDFFNYAGIHRSVILYIVPCHYIRNIAIRTNFEGTTGYVNYSIDTMIGVANSANLLSVDVSISSYFGDIVARGFNFRGTLQVQNVILWWPRFMSSYAGYLYTLTVILRYNGSVADIYRIPFGIRTVEVSGSKFLINHKPFYFFGFGMHEDSEIRGRGYDASVMVKDFNLLLWSHANSFRTSHYPYSEERMQEADRLGLVVIEEVPAVGLRYFDKGVLELHRQILQETVERDENHPARIFQIITIFKSTSTCSLLSSFSQELINFAKTLDTTRPVTIVYGQSEWYSEETGRIYAKYVDVLCLNRYYGWYRATSEPDLIQKQLSFELKKWFETFSRPILMTEYGAEAIDGLSHEPPVMFSIQYQLEILEAHHSVFDELKEQFLIGEMVWNFADFMTDDSLTRVVGNHKGVFHRNRQPKLSAYLMQKRYKKLAENFLNATDVIIIDQQII
;
A
#
# COMPACT_ATOMS: atom_id res chain seq x y z
N MET A 1 -5.65 -1.76 19.32
CA MET A 1 -5.61 -0.31 19.54
C MET A 1 -7.03 0.23 19.60
N TYR A 2 -7.34 1.05 20.56
CA TYR A 2 -8.67 1.62 20.73
C TYR A 2 -8.62 3.13 20.52
N VAL A 3 -9.59 3.65 19.80
CA VAL A 3 -9.70 5.06 19.48
C VAL A 3 -11.00 5.60 20.07
N LEU A 4 -10.88 6.62 20.90
CA LEU A 4 -12.03 7.28 21.55
C LEU A 4 -12.25 8.66 20.95
N LEU A 5 -13.47 8.90 20.52
CA LEU A 5 -13.89 10.16 19.95
C LEU A 5 -15.08 10.71 20.75
N ASN A 6 -14.90 11.88 21.35
CA ASN A 6 -15.96 12.58 22.08
C ASN A 6 -16.55 13.71 21.22
N VAL A 7 -17.82 13.62 20.94
CA VAL A 7 -18.60 14.71 20.29
C VAL A 7 -19.36 15.48 21.37
N ALA A 8 -19.25 16.79 21.39
CA ALA A 8 -19.96 17.64 22.34
C ALA A 8 -21.47 17.41 22.23
N ARG A 9 -22.12 17.07 23.37
CA ARG A 9 -23.52 16.74 23.47
C ARG A 9 -24.44 17.88 23.02
N ILE A 10 -25.34 17.59 22.07
CA ILE A 10 -26.63 18.22 21.96
C ILE A 10 -27.68 17.11 21.95
N LEU A 11 -28.70 17.25 22.82
CA LEU A 11 -29.73 16.30 23.21
C LEU A 11 -30.29 15.39 22.10
N MET A 12 -30.40 14.10 22.39
CA MET A 12 -31.46 13.27 21.81
C MET A 12 -32.15 12.42 22.88
N LYS A 13 -33.49 12.53 22.92
CA LYS A 13 -34.40 11.71 23.73
C LYS A 13 -34.81 10.45 22.99
N LEU A 14 -34.87 9.37 23.77
CA LEU A 14 -35.37 8.00 23.53
C LEU A 14 -36.52 7.82 22.55
N LEU A 15 -36.47 6.70 21.82
CA LEU A 15 -37.65 5.84 21.61
C LEU A 15 -37.26 4.36 21.55
N LYS A 16 -37.80 3.57 22.47
CA LYS A 16 -37.86 2.11 22.48
C LYS A 16 -39.06 1.66 21.66
N ILE A 17 -38.93 0.66 20.79
CA ILE A 17 -40.02 -0.27 20.42
C ILE A 17 -39.45 -1.67 20.05
N ILE A 18 -40.10 -2.63 20.55
CA ILE A 18 -40.09 -4.04 20.77
C ILE A 18 -40.03 -4.90 19.49
N MET A 19 -39.34 -6.05 19.61
CA MET A 19 -39.32 -7.21 18.70
C MET A 19 -40.67 -7.82 18.37
N LEU A 20 -40.80 -8.45 17.18
CA LEU A 20 -41.38 -9.80 16.98
C LEU A 20 -41.29 -10.31 15.52
N PHE A 21 -40.70 -11.50 15.34
CA PHE A 21 -40.91 -12.57 14.29
C PHE A 21 -40.48 -12.31 12.83
N PHE A 22 -39.80 -13.14 12.07
CA PHE A 22 -39.54 -14.57 11.88
C PHE A 22 -38.52 -14.81 10.68
N PRO A 23 -38.11 -15.98 10.26
CA PRO A 23 -36.80 -16.35 9.75
C PRO A 23 -36.65 -16.36 8.21
N VAL A 24 -36.82 -15.23 7.55
CA VAL A 24 -36.48 -15.03 6.11
C VAL A 24 -35.26 -14.12 5.92
N LEU A 25 -34.70 -13.63 7.01
CA LEU A 25 -33.60 -12.62 7.06
C LEU A 25 -32.19 -13.22 7.09
N LEU A 26 -32.01 -14.54 6.84
CA LEU A 26 -30.68 -15.15 6.88
C LEU A 26 -29.86 -14.95 5.58
N PHE A 27 -30.45 -14.38 4.54
CA PHE A 27 -29.76 -14.13 3.28
C PHE A 27 -29.39 -12.65 3.05
N GLU A 28 -29.95 -11.72 3.82
CA GLU A 28 -29.62 -10.30 3.73
C GLU A 28 -28.60 -9.81 4.78
N MET A 29 -28.26 -10.63 5.77
CA MET A 29 -27.28 -10.27 6.81
C MET A 29 -25.81 -10.47 6.39
N VAL A 30 -25.51 -10.87 5.15
CA VAL A 30 -24.15 -10.97 4.61
C VAL A 30 -23.72 -9.67 3.88
N ASN A 31 -24.57 -8.67 3.80
CA ASN A 31 -24.19 -7.31 3.41
C ASN A 31 -23.74 -6.46 4.60
N LEU A 32 -23.10 -7.08 5.58
CA LEU A 32 -22.38 -6.38 6.64
C LEU A 32 -21.24 -5.57 6.01
N HIS A 33 -21.41 -4.27 6.05
CA HIS A 33 -20.39 -3.23 5.94
C HIS A 33 -19.14 -3.70 5.17
N ARG A 34 -19.13 -3.56 3.85
CA ARG A 34 -17.89 -3.57 3.09
C ARG A 34 -17.04 -2.42 3.61
N VAL A 35 -16.21 -2.73 4.57
CA VAL A 35 -15.14 -1.90 5.06
C VAL A 35 -14.04 -2.04 4.02
N GLY A 36 -14.03 -1.22 3.01
CA GLY A 36 -13.04 -1.29 1.94
C GLY A 36 -13.58 -0.62 0.68
N CYS A 37 -12.69 -0.17 -0.18
CA CYS A 37 -13.01 0.50 -1.43
C CYS A 37 -13.77 1.79 -1.25
N ILE A 38 -13.07 2.80 -0.79
CA ILE A 38 -13.59 4.15 -0.60
C ILE A 38 -12.71 5.13 -1.36
N LEU A 39 -13.37 5.99 -2.11
CA LEU A 39 -12.72 7.10 -2.77
C LEU A 39 -12.00 7.97 -1.74
N TYR A 40 -10.81 8.46 -2.08
CA TYR A 40 -10.09 9.41 -1.23
C TYR A 40 -10.98 10.62 -0.96
N PRO A 41 -11.12 11.10 0.30
CA PRO A 41 -12.08 12.13 0.66
C PRO A 41 -11.61 13.53 0.25
N TYR A 42 -11.63 13.83 -1.05
CA TYR A 42 -11.38 15.19 -1.53
C TYR A 42 -12.57 16.11 -1.25
N PRO A 43 -12.31 17.37 -0.88
CA PRO A 43 -13.35 18.39 -0.89
C PRO A 43 -13.82 18.63 -2.34
N THR A 44 -15.14 18.72 -2.54
CA THR A 44 -15.77 19.03 -3.81
C THR A 44 -16.88 20.04 -3.60
N GLU A 45 -17.63 20.38 -4.65
CA GLU A 45 -18.80 21.26 -4.54
C GLU A 45 -19.89 20.68 -3.63
N THR A 46 -19.90 19.36 -3.44
CA THR A 46 -20.91 18.62 -2.68
C THR A 46 -20.37 17.99 -1.41
N ARG A 47 -19.05 17.86 -1.26
CA ARG A 47 -18.35 17.20 -0.15
C ARG A 47 -17.52 18.21 0.63
N GLN A 48 -17.59 18.13 1.95
CA GLN A 48 -16.76 18.93 2.85
C GLN A 48 -15.94 18.01 3.73
N VAL A 49 -14.72 18.43 4.07
CA VAL A 49 -13.71 17.60 4.75
C VAL A 49 -13.16 18.37 5.94
N GLN A 50 -13.04 17.69 7.07
CA GLN A 50 -12.40 18.18 8.29
C GLN A 50 -11.30 17.19 8.70
N ASN A 51 -10.06 17.66 8.73
CA ASN A 51 -8.93 16.86 9.19
C ASN A 51 -8.92 16.79 10.73
N LEU A 52 -8.75 15.59 11.29
CA LEU A 52 -8.64 15.34 12.73
C LEU A 52 -7.20 15.00 13.16
N ASP A 53 -6.20 15.23 12.33
CA ASP A 53 -4.80 15.07 12.67
C ASP A 53 -4.35 16.06 13.76
N GLY A 54 -3.22 15.80 14.38
CA GLY A 54 -2.62 16.66 15.40
C GLY A 54 -2.43 15.92 16.73
N LEU A 55 -2.63 16.58 17.85
CA LEU A 55 -2.36 16.02 19.17
C LEU A 55 -3.59 15.30 19.73
N TRP A 56 -3.39 14.01 20.08
CA TRP A 56 -4.40 13.16 20.71
C TRP A 56 -3.97 12.78 22.12
N TRP A 57 -4.90 12.51 23.03
CA TRP A 57 -4.63 11.85 24.28
C TRP A 57 -4.32 10.38 24.04
N PHE A 58 -3.36 9.84 24.79
CA PHE A 58 -2.84 8.49 24.62
C PHE A 58 -2.58 7.83 25.96
N VAL A 59 -3.01 6.58 26.10
CA VAL A 59 -2.74 5.72 27.26
C VAL A 59 -2.42 4.31 26.75
N ALA A 60 -1.30 3.74 27.18
CA ALA A 60 -1.01 2.33 26.95
C ALA A 60 -1.41 1.51 28.20
N GLU A 61 -2.03 0.35 27.99
CA GLU A 61 -2.31 -0.58 29.07
C GLU A 61 -1.01 -1.26 29.54
N GLU A 62 -0.90 -1.59 30.82
CA GLU A 62 0.24 -2.35 31.33
C GLU A 62 0.20 -3.79 30.79
N ARG A 63 1.37 -4.38 30.53
CA ARG A 63 1.50 -5.75 29.98
C ARG A 63 0.76 -6.82 30.79
N ASN A 64 0.65 -6.63 32.11
CA ASN A 64 0.01 -7.58 33.00
C ASN A 64 -1.50 -7.36 33.17
N SER A 65 -2.05 -6.34 32.53
CA SER A 65 -3.46 -5.94 32.64
C SER A 65 -4.10 -5.72 31.27
N ILE A 66 -3.76 -6.54 30.31
CA ILE A 66 -4.29 -6.46 28.94
C ILE A 66 -5.81 -6.61 28.94
N GLY A 67 -6.51 -5.67 28.30
CA GLY A 67 -7.97 -5.61 28.29
C GLY A 67 -8.57 -4.90 29.49
N TYR A 68 -7.74 -4.36 30.40
CA TYR A 68 -8.21 -3.61 31.56
C TYR A 68 -9.05 -2.39 31.17
N GLY A 69 -8.66 -1.70 30.10
CA GLY A 69 -9.41 -0.54 29.60
C GLY A 69 -10.80 -0.91 29.08
N LEU A 70 -10.95 -2.07 28.44
CA LEU A 70 -12.26 -2.58 28.03
C LEU A 70 -13.13 -2.94 29.23
N LEU A 71 -12.56 -3.70 30.18
CA LEU A 71 -13.27 -4.11 31.40
C LEU A 71 -13.72 -2.90 32.23
N ASN A 72 -12.91 -1.86 32.29
CA ASN A 72 -13.20 -0.63 33.03
C ASN A 72 -13.79 0.49 32.16
N LYS A 73 -14.20 0.15 30.94
CA LYS A 73 -14.93 1.03 30.02
C LYS A 73 -14.24 2.38 29.79
N TRP A 74 -12.94 2.37 29.52
CA TRP A 74 -12.18 3.60 29.25
C TRP A 74 -12.75 4.39 28.07
N PHE A 75 -13.51 3.75 27.20
CA PHE A 75 -14.24 4.40 26.10
C PHE A 75 -15.39 5.32 26.57
N GLU A 76 -15.81 5.27 27.84
CA GLU A 76 -16.78 6.18 28.45
C GLU A 76 -16.09 7.29 29.27
N LEU A 77 -14.76 7.23 29.47
CA LEU A 77 -14.01 8.10 30.37
C LEU A 77 -13.23 9.18 29.59
N ASP A 78 -12.83 10.22 30.30
CA ASP A 78 -11.89 11.21 29.79
C ASP A 78 -10.45 10.78 30.10
N LEU A 79 -9.73 10.33 29.07
CA LEU A 79 -8.35 9.84 29.23
C LEU A 79 -7.38 10.93 29.68
N SER A 80 -7.72 12.22 29.50
CA SER A 80 -6.87 13.33 29.96
C SER A 80 -6.68 13.36 31.48
N LEU A 81 -7.59 12.72 32.20
CA LEU A 81 -7.57 12.64 33.67
C LEU A 81 -6.72 11.47 34.20
N PHE A 82 -6.21 10.62 33.32
CA PHE A 82 -5.42 9.48 33.76
C PHE A 82 -3.97 9.91 34.06
N ARG A 83 -3.44 9.41 35.18
CA ARG A 83 -2.08 9.78 35.62
C ARG A 83 -0.97 9.46 34.60
N ASN A 84 -1.16 8.41 33.79
CA ASN A 84 -0.25 7.96 32.75
C ASN A 84 -0.64 8.42 31.34
N ALA A 85 -1.62 9.33 31.23
CA ALA A 85 -1.97 9.91 29.95
C ALA A 85 -0.87 10.80 29.40
N SER A 86 -0.64 10.74 28.10
CA SER A 86 0.31 11.59 27.39
C SER A 86 -0.35 12.17 26.13
N ARG A 87 0.30 13.18 25.54
CA ARG A 87 -0.10 13.71 24.23
C ARG A 87 0.78 13.07 23.17
N ILE A 88 0.16 12.62 22.10
CA ILE A 88 0.85 11.99 20.99
C ILE A 88 0.39 12.57 19.65
N ALA A 89 1.30 12.66 18.69
CA ALA A 89 0.98 13.14 17.36
C ALA A 89 0.30 12.03 16.51
N VAL A 90 -0.71 12.43 15.74
CA VAL A 90 -1.38 11.63 14.71
C VAL A 90 -1.36 12.46 13.42
N PRO A 91 -0.94 11.89 12.26
CA PRO A 91 -0.44 10.54 12.07
C PRO A 91 1.01 10.34 12.54
N ALA A 92 1.26 9.27 13.24
CA ALA A 92 2.61 8.77 13.56
C ALA A 92 2.54 7.40 14.26
N SER A 93 3.64 6.65 14.27
CA SER A 93 3.81 5.53 15.20
C SER A 93 4.03 6.06 16.61
N TYR A 94 3.43 5.43 17.62
CA TYR A 94 3.68 5.85 19.02
C TYR A 94 5.05 5.40 19.52
N ASN A 95 5.64 4.40 18.90
CA ASN A 95 6.84 3.70 19.35
C ASN A 95 8.08 4.61 19.44
N ASP A 96 8.20 5.59 18.55
CA ASP A 96 9.35 6.51 18.48
C ASP A 96 9.03 7.93 19.00
N GLN A 97 7.82 8.17 19.53
CA GLN A 97 7.44 9.50 20.05
C GLN A 97 7.79 9.72 21.53
N VAL A 98 8.23 8.67 22.21
CA VAL A 98 8.59 8.71 23.65
C VAL A 98 9.93 8.02 23.87
N GLU A 99 10.74 8.54 24.77
CA GLU A 99 12.06 7.97 25.08
C GLU A 99 11.99 6.69 25.94
N ASN A 100 10.85 6.39 26.51
CA ASN A 100 10.67 5.23 27.36
C ASN A 100 10.71 3.93 26.55
N GLY A 101 11.77 3.13 26.73
CA GLY A 101 11.93 1.83 26.04
C GLY A 101 10.80 0.83 26.27
N THR A 102 9.99 1.00 27.31
CA THR A 102 8.78 0.19 27.56
C THR A 102 7.70 0.50 26.50
N PHE A 103 7.51 1.77 26.14
CA PHE A 103 6.58 2.15 25.09
C PHE A 103 7.08 1.76 23.70
N ARG A 104 8.39 1.90 23.45
CA ARG A 104 8.97 1.48 22.17
C ARG A 104 8.66 0.02 21.84
N ARG A 105 8.69 -0.86 22.86
CA ARG A 105 8.44 -2.30 22.74
C ARG A 105 7.09 -2.71 23.32
N HIS A 106 6.13 -1.79 23.37
CA HIS A 106 4.82 -2.10 23.93
C HIS A 106 4.08 -3.10 23.06
N VAL A 107 3.58 -4.15 23.69
CA VAL A 107 2.67 -5.15 23.11
C VAL A 107 1.42 -5.16 23.97
N GLY A 108 0.28 -4.86 23.40
CA GLY A 108 -0.98 -4.77 24.11
C GLY A 108 -1.90 -3.69 23.56
N TYR A 109 -2.92 -3.39 24.31
CA TYR A 109 -3.86 -2.35 23.95
C TYR A 109 -3.31 -0.97 24.24
N VAL A 110 -3.56 -0.05 23.31
CA VAL A 110 -3.33 1.39 23.46
C VAL A 110 -4.61 2.14 23.13
N TRP A 111 -4.82 3.22 23.82
CA TRP A 111 -6.02 4.03 23.76
C TRP A 111 -5.68 5.41 23.24
N TYR A 112 -6.41 5.85 22.23
CA TYR A 112 -6.33 7.19 21.68
C TYR A 112 -7.65 7.89 21.90
N GLN A 113 -7.62 9.17 22.32
CA GLN A 113 -8.80 9.98 22.48
C GLN A 113 -8.63 11.38 21.91
N ARG A 114 -9.63 11.85 21.19
CA ARG A 114 -9.73 13.20 20.69
C ARG A 114 -11.16 13.70 20.74
N SER A 115 -11.33 14.95 21.17
CA SER A 115 -12.59 15.68 21.04
C SER A 115 -12.54 16.55 19.78
N PHE A 116 -13.66 16.65 19.09
CA PHE A 116 -13.81 17.49 17.90
C PHE A 116 -15.23 18.08 17.84
N PHE A 117 -15.37 19.15 17.09
CA PHE A 117 -16.63 19.81 16.85
C PHE A 117 -17.14 19.45 15.46
N ILE A 118 -18.46 19.31 15.33
CA ILE A 118 -19.15 19.14 14.08
C ILE A 118 -19.87 20.46 13.77
N ASP A 119 -19.73 20.95 12.53
CA ASP A 119 -20.48 22.12 12.08
C ASP A 119 -21.97 21.85 12.23
N PRO A 120 -22.74 22.70 12.98
CA PRO A 120 -24.18 22.53 13.17
C PRO A 120 -24.97 22.50 11.86
N ASN A 121 -24.44 23.06 10.79
CA ASN A 121 -25.06 23.00 9.46
C ASN A 121 -24.98 21.59 8.83
N TRP A 122 -24.02 20.76 9.25
CA TRP A 122 -23.91 19.38 8.80
C TRP A 122 -25.02 18.50 9.38
N GLU A 123 -25.47 18.79 10.60
CA GLU A 123 -26.53 18.05 11.26
C GLU A 123 -27.91 18.34 10.66
N LYS A 124 -28.14 19.60 10.23
CA LYS A 124 -29.43 20.07 9.69
C LYS A 124 -29.71 19.60 8.26
N GLN A 125 -28.69 19.17 7.53
CA GLN A 125 -28.83 18.73 6.15
C GLN A 125 -29.06 17.21 6.11
N GLU A 126 -29.82 16.72 5.14
CA GLU A 126 -29.93 15.28 4.83
C GLU A 126 -28.63 14.77 4.22
N LYS A 127 -27.52 14.80 4.98
CA LYS A 127 -26.18 14.38 4.59
C LYS A 127 -25.71 13.23 5.46
N GLU A 128 -24.84 12.38 4.93
CA GLU A 128 -24.12 11.36 5.69
C GLU A 128 -22.82 11.95 6.23
N LEU A 129 -22.50 11.60 7.48
CA LEU A 129 -21.28 12.01 8.16
C LEU A 129 -20.38 10.79 8.32
N LEU A 130 -19.28 10.78 7.62
CA LEU A 130 -18.35 9.65 7.55
C LEU A 130 -17.06 9.99 8.31
N LEU A 131 -16.60 9.05 9.13
CA LEU A 131 -15.32 9.09 9.80
C LEU A 131 -14.41 8.05 9.16
N ARG A 132 -13.27 8.49 8.62
CA ARG A 132 -12.29 7.66 7.93
C ARG A 132 -10.97 7.67 8.66
N PHE A 133 -10.41 6.48 8.84
CA PHE A 133 -9.03 6.26 9.27
C PHE A 133 -8.22 5.77 8.07
N GLY A 134 -7.16 6.47 7.72
CA GLY A 134 -6.32 6.11 6.58
C GLY A 134 -5.48 4.86 6.83
N SER A 135 -5.07 4.60 8.07
CA SER A 135 -4.34 3.40 8.50
C SER A 135 -4.23 3.35 10.01
N VAL A 136 -4.57 2.22 10.59
CA VAL A 136 -4.44 1.96 12.04
C VAL A 136 -3.91 0.57 12.28
N ASN A 137 -2.67 0.42 12.72
CA ASN A 137 -2.00 -0.87 12.87
C ASN A 137 -2.17 -1.48 14.26
N TYR A 138 -2.72 -2.72 14.36
CA TYR A 138 -3.16 -3.60 13.25
C TYR A 138 -4.62 -4.00 13.42
N ASP A 139 -5.13 -3.96 14.64
CA ASP A 139 -6.49 -4.27 15.07
C ASP A 139 -7.05 -3.05 15.76
N ALA A 140 -8.07 -2.46 15.21
CA ALA A 140 -8.63 -1.19 15.65
C ALA A 140 -10.12 -1.29 15.93
N GLU A 141 -10.52 -0.85 17.11
CA GLU A 141 -11.92 -0.62 17.44
C GLU A 141 -12.14 0.86 17.77
N VAL A 142 -13.20 1.43 17.23
CA VAL A 142 -13.50 2.87 17.34
C VAL A 142 -14.82 3.06 18.09
N TRP A 143 -14.78 3.97 19.08
CA TRP A 143 -15.94 4.38 19.82
C TRP A 143 -16.25 5.87 19.62
N ILE A 144 -17.51 6.19 19.45
CA ILE A 144 -18.02 7.56 19.46
C ILE A 144 -18.93 7.74 20.68
N ASN A 145 -18.55 8.64 21.60
CA ASN A 145 -19.33 8.90 22.83
C ASN A 145 -19.68 7.62 23.62
N GLY A 146 -18.72 6.69 23.73
CA GLY A 146 -18.90 5.45 24.47
C GLY A 146 -19.57 4.31 23.69
N VAL A 147 -19.95 4.53 22.42
CA VAL A 147 -20.57 3.51 21.56
C VAL A 147 -19.56 3.02 20.52
N SER A 148 -19.31 1.70 20.45
CA SER A 148 -18.51 1.09 19.40
C SER A 148 -19.20 1.25 18.04
N VAL A 149 -18.48 1.77 17.05
CA VAL A 149 -19.01 2.10 15.73
C VAL A 149 -18.38 1.29 14.59
N VAL A 150 -17.12 0.89 14.72
CA VAL A 150 -16.44 0.07 13.72
C VAL A 150 -15.26 -0.68 14.33
N HIS A 151 -15.02 -1.89 13.84
CA HIS A 151 -13.85 -2.71 14.09
C HIS A 151 -13.19 -3.06 12.76
N HIS A 152 -11.87 -2.91 12.65
CA HIS A 152 -11.11 -3.22 11.44
C HIS A 152 -9.78 -3.91 11.77
N ILE A 153 -9.46 -4.95 11.01
CA ILE A 153 -8.19 -5.69 11.07
C ILE A 153 -7.50 -5.60 9.72
N GLY A 154 -6.19 -5.29 9.71
CA GLY A 154 -5.41 -5.22 8.48
C GLY A 154 -4.32 -4.15 8.52
N GLY A 155 -4.58 -3.04 9.18
CA GLY A 155 -3.61 -2.04 9.58
C GLY A 155 -3.18 -1.04 8.51
N HIS A 156 -2.91 -1.47 7.29
CA HIS A 156 -2.30 -0.63 6.25
C HIS A 156 -3.31 -0.01 5.28
N LEU A 157 -4.58 -0.34 5.43
CA LEU A 157 -5.64 0.08 4.53
C LEU A 157 -6.63 1.00 5.25
N PRO A 158 -7.28 1.90 4.50
CA PRO A 158 -8.27 2.77 5.08
C PRO A 158 -9.57 2.02 5.41
N PHE A 159 -10.23 2.48 6.45
CA PHE A 159 -11.60 2.07 6.78
C PHE A 159 -12.41 3.29 7.23
N GLU A 160 -13.71 3.20 7.10
CA GLU A 160 -14.62 4.29 7.45
C GLU A 160 -15.92 3.79 8.04
N VAL A 161 -16.60 4.69 8.70
CA VAL A 161 -17.91 4.41 9.29
C VAL A 161 -18.81 5.65 9.23
N SER A 162 -20.11 5.43 8.94
CA SER A 162 -21.11 6.45 9.15
C SER A 162 -21.36 6.60 10.65
N ILE A 163 -21.07 7.76 11.19
CA ILE A 163 -21.29 8.05 12.61
C ILE A 163 -22.71 8.54 12.92
N LYS A 164 -23.54 8.68 11.89
CA LYS A 164 -24.95 9.08 12.01
C LYS A 164 -25.84 7.92 12.46
N LYS A 165 -25.45 6.67 12.22
CA LYS A 165 -26.19 5.47 12.61
C LYS A 165 -25.30 4.58 13.51
N HIS A 166 -25.56 4.57 14.80
CA HIS A 166 -24.89 3.67 15.74
C HIS A 166 -25.35 2.23 15.54
N VAL A 167 -24.45 1.29 15.23
CA VAL A 167 -24.83 -0.15 15.12
C VAL A 167 -23.76 -1.09 15.61
N CYS A 168 -24.23 -2.03 16.43
CA CYS A 168 -23.86 -3.40 16.74
C CYS A 168 -22.39 -3.79 16.87
N SER A 169 -22.12 -4.36 18.05
CA SER A 169 -20.90 -5.07 18.42
C SER A 169 -20.77 -6.44 17.73
N TRP A 170 -19.67 -6.67 17.08
CA TRP A 170 -19.21 -8.02 16.69
C TRP A 170 -17.93 -8.34 17.49
N LYS A 171 -17.83 -9.54 18.06
CA LYS A 171 -16.63 -10.02 18.76
C LYS A 171 -16.02 -11.15 17.91
N PRO A 172 -14.78 -11.01 17.43
CA PRO A 172 -14.09 -12.12 16.80
C PRO A 172 -13.80 -13.20 17.85
N LYS A 173 -14.16 -14.44 17.55
CA LYS A 173 -13.77 -15.59 18.37
C LYS A 173 -12.44 -16.13 17.83
N ASN A 174 -11.38 -15.96 18.56
CA ASN A 174 -10.12 -16.62 18.29
C ASN A 174 -10.09 -17.97 19.01
N TYR A 175 -10.20 -19.08 18.24
CA TYR A 175 -10.28 -20.43 18.79
C TYR A 175 -8.92 -21.07 19.13
N ARG A 176 -7.81 -20.42 18.84
CA ARG A 176 -6.46 -21.00 18.92
C ARG A 176 -5.76 -20.76 20.25
N TYR A 177 -6.13 -19.68 20.91
CA TYR A 177 -5.56 -19.27 22.20
C TYR A 177 -6.66 -19.07 23.24
N PRO A 178 -6.35 -19.14 24.53
CA PRO A 178 -7.28 -18.78 25.58
C PRO A 178 -7.87 -17.40 25.36
N GLU A 179 -9.10 -17.17 25.80
CA GLU A 179 -9.76 -15.86 25.70
C GLU A 179 -8.88 -14.79 26.35
N GLY A 180 -8.61 -13.70 25.60
CA GLY A 180 -7.73 -12.62 26.04
C GLY A 180 -6.23 -12.85 25.78
N TYR A 181 -5.83 -14.01 25.24
CA TYR A 181 -4.44 -14.23 24.82
C TYR A 181 -4.20 -13.73 23.40
N PHE A 182 -3.10 -13.02 23.20
CA PHE A 182 -2.57 -12.70 21.88
C PHE A 182 -1.04 -12.74 21.90
N GLU A 183 -0.48 -13.08 20.77
CA GLU A 183 0.95 -13.08 20.53
C GLU A 183 1.26 -12.07 19.46
N GLN A 184 2.17 -11.15 19.73
CA GLN A 184 2.77 -10.30 18.71
C GLN A 184 4.18 -10.79 18.43
N LYS A 185 4.44 -11.10 17.17
CA LYS A 185 5.80 -11.42 16.74
C LYS A 185 6.50 -10.13 16.35
N MET A 186 7.61 -9.84 17.04
CA MET A 186 8.46 -8.67 16.77
C MET A 186 9.60 -8.97 15.77
N LEU A 187 9.86 -10.25 15.49
CA LEU A 187 11.01 -10.69 14.68
C LEU A 187 10.72 -10.64 13.17
N PHE A 188 10.46 -9.46 12.65
CA PHE A 188 10.51 -9.17 11.20
C PHE A 188 11.87 -8.56 10.86
N ASP A 189 12.25 -8.55 9.58
CA ASP A 189 13.40 -7.78 9.12
C ASP A 189 13.07 -6.28 8.94
N PHE A 190 12.12 -5.78 9.70
CA PHE A 190 11.78 -4.37 9.89
C PHE A 190 11.04 -4.21 11.22
N PHE A 191 11.12 -3.01 11.84
CA PHE A 191 10.46 -2.76 13.12
C PHE A 191 8.93 -2.78 12.94
N ASN A 192 8.24 -3.52 13.81
CA ASN A 192 6.80 -3.65 13.74
C ASN A 192 6.10 -2.47 14.42
N TYR A 193 6.13 -1.32 13.77
CA TYR A 193 5.50 -0.10 14.23
C TYR A 193 3.98 -0.25 14.38
N ALA A 194 3.42 0.37 15.42
CA ALA A 194 1.99 0.43 15.67
C ALA A 194 1.53 1.88 15.92
N GLY A 195 0.26 2.13 15.69
CA GLY A 195 -0.34 3.45 15.86
C GLY A 195 -1.29 3.84 14.73
N ILE A 196 -1.70 5.10 14.73
CA ILE A 196 -2.48 5.72 13.65
C ILE A 196 -1.47 6.32 12.66
N HIS A 197 -1.22 5.62 11.56
CA HIS A 197 -0.12 5.94 10.64
C HIS A 197 -0.50 6.91 9.53
N ARG A 198 -1.80 7.08 9.23
CA ARG A 198 -2.30 8.01 8.22
C ARG A 198 -3.43 8.84 8.77
N SER A 199 -3.80 9.89 8.06
CA SER A 199 -4.77 10.88 8.50
C SER A 199 -6.10 10.28 8.96
N VAL A 200 -6.68 10.91 9.98
CA VAL A 200 -8.05 10.69 10.43
C VAL A 200 -8.90 11.83 9.91
N ILE A 201 -9.90 11.49 9.11
CA ILE A 201 -10.68 12.46 8.35
C ILE A 201 -12.16 12.30 8.67
N LEU A 202 -12.79 13.40 9.07
CA LEU A 202 -14.23 13.53 9.13
C LEU A 202 -14.71 14.24 7.87
N TYR A 203 -15.69 13.68 7.18
CA TYR A 203 -16.22 14.31 5.98
C TYR A 203 -17.71 14.06 5.80
N ILE A 204 -18.35 14.95 5.08
CA ILE A 204 -19.75 14.83 4.73
C ILE A 204 -19.92 14.54 3.25
N VAL A 205 -20.88 13.69 2.95
CA VAL A 205 -21.36 13.40 1.61
C VAL A 205 -22.86 13.61 1.53
N PRO A 206 -23.43 13.90 0.35
CA PRO A 206 -24.87 13.94 0.17
C PRO A 206 -25.55 12.61 0.53
N CYS A 207 -26.85 12.62 0.73
CA CYS A 207 -27.65 11.40 0.99
C CYS A 207 -27.51 10.35 -0.13
N HIS A 208 -27.43 10.82 -1.38
CA HIS A 208 -27.09 10.01 -2.56
C HIS A 208 -25.70 10.41 -3.01
N TYR A 209 -24.74 9.51 -2.95
CA TYR A 209 -23.35 9.83 -3.27
C TYR A 209 -22.63 8.72 -4.04
N ILE A 210 -21.60 9.12 -4.74
CA ILE A 210 -20.68 8.21 -5.45
C ILE A 210 -19.78 7.55 -4.40
N ARG A 211 -19.91 6.23 -4.27
CA ARG A 211 -19.13 5.43 -3.32
C ARG A 211 -17.81 4.99 -3.91
N ASN A 212 -17.83 4.47 -5.13
CA ASN A 212 -16.64 4.02 -5.84
C ASN A 212 -16.73 4.28 -7.34
N ILE A 213 -15.56 4.43 -7.97
CA ILE A 213 -15.37 4.52 -9.40
C ILE A 213 -14.23 3.57 -9.77
N ALA A 214 -14.48 2.54 -10.56
CA ALA A 214 -13.47 1.63 -11.09
C ALA A 214 -13.21 1.98 -12.56
N ILE A 215 -11.93 2.10 -12.94
CA ILE A 215 -11.50 2.46 -14.29
C ILE A 215 -10.54 1.40 -14.82
N ARG A 216 -10.81 0.89 -16.02
CA ARG A 216 -9.91 -0.01 -16.74
C ARG A 216 -9.66 0.54 -18.14
N THR A 217 -8.40 0.58 -18.53
CA THR A 217 -7.99 1.24 -19.78
C THR A 217 -7.36 0.26 -20.76
N ASN A 218 -7.52 0.59 -22.06
CA ASN A 218 -6.87 -0.07 -23.17
C ASN A 218 -6.71 0.94 -24.31
N PHE A 219 -5.98 0.62 -25.38
CA PHE A 219 -5.91 1.43 -26.58
C PHE A 219 -5.66 0.57 -27.83
N GLU A 220 -6.09 1.09 -28.97
CA GLU A 220 -5.78 0.56 -30.31
C GLU A 220 -5.40 1.71 -31.23
N GLY A 221 -4.22 1.64 -31.84
CA GLY A 221 -3.70 2.74 -32.66
C GLY A 221 -3.65 4.04 -31.86
N THR A 222 -4.43 5.04 -32.30
CA THR A 222 -4.54 6.36 -31.66
C THR A 222 -5.80 6.52 -30.81
N THR A 223 -6.60 5.46 -30.63
CA THR A 223 -7.84 5.51 -29.87
C THR A 223 -7.66 4.83 -28.51
N GLY A 224 -7.89 5.57 -27.43
CA GLY A 224 -7.96 5.06 -26.08
C GLY A 224 -9.37 4.60 -25.72
N TYR A 225 -9.47 3.49 -24.97
CA TYR A 225 -10.72 2.93 -24.45
C TYR A 225 -10.70 2.99 -22.93
N VAL A 226 -11.71 3.60 -22.34
CA VAL A 226 -11.86 3.79 -20.92
C VAL A 226 -13.14 3.10 -20.44
N ASN A 227 -13.01 1.90 -19.90
CA ASN A 227 -14.11 1.17 -19.27
C ASN A 227 -14.27 1.67 -17.84
N TYR A 228 -15.47 2.10 -17.46
CA TYR A 228 -15.74 2.59 -16.11
C TYR A 228 -16.97 1.94 -15.50
N SER A 229 -16.97 1.84 -14.18
CA SER A 229 -18.10 1.40 -13.34
C SER A 229 -18.22 2.34 -12.15
N ILE A 230 -19.42 2.83 -11.89
CA ILE A 230 -19.72 3.77 -10.81
C ILE A 230 -20.67 3.08 -9.84
N ASP A 231 -20.23 2.95 -8.58
CA ASP A 231 -21.05 2.48 -7.49
C ASP A 231 -21.56 3.66 -6.66
N THR A 232 -22.83 3.62 -6.29
CA THR A 232 -23.49 4.70 -5.53
C THR A 232 -24.14 4.18 -4.26
N MET A 233 -24.17 5.02 -3.24
CA MET A 233 -25.00 4.83 -2.05
C MET A 233 -26.30 5.59 -2.19
N ILE A 234 -27.40 4.93 -1.82
CA ILE A 234 -28.75 5.44 -1.94
C ILE A 234 -29.33 5.57 -0.54
N GLY A 235 -29.51 6.81 -0.06
CA GLY A 235 -29.98 7.07 1.30
C GLY A 235 -31.48 6.88 1.51
N VAL A 236 -32.27 6.82 0.42
CA VAL A 236 -33.73 6.63 0.49
C VAL A 236 -34.13 5.40 -0.30
N ALA A 237 -34.83 4.48 0.32
CA ALA A 237 -35.34 3.28 -0.35
C ALA A 237 -36.24 3.65 -1.55
N ASN A 238 -36.16 2.87 -2.64
CA ASN A 238 -36.93 3.03 -3.89
C ASN A 238 -36.57 4.27 -4.74
N SER A 239 -35.46 4.95 -4.48
CA SER A 239 -35.06 6.15 -5.26
C SER A 239 -34.08 5.84 -6.41
N ALA A 240 -33.70 4.57 -6.61
CA ALA A 240 -32.72 4.18 -7.64
C ALA A 240 -33.12 4.62 -9.06
N ASN A 241 -34.40 4.54 -9.39
CA ASN A 241 -34.94 4.94 -10.72
C ASN A 241 -34.88 6.45 -10.99
N LEU A 242 -34.60 7.27 -9.97
CA LEU A 242 -34.46 8.73 -10.08
C LEU A 242 -33.00 9.17 -10.19
N LEU A 243 -32.06 8.22 -10.15
CA LEU A 243 -30.64 8.50 -10.30
C LEU A 243 -30.22 8.45 -11.76
N SER A 244 -29.41 9.40 -12.15
CA SER A 244 -28.68 9.44 -13.42
C SER A 244 -27.27 9.96 -13.20
N VAL A 245 -26.38 9.69 -14.14
CA VAL A 245 -24.99 10.15 -14.10
C VAL A 245 -24.62 10.84 -15.40
N ASP A 246 -23.86 11.93 -15.29
CA ASP A 246 -23.09 12.50 -16.38
C ASP A 246 -21.61 12.16 -16.13
N VAL A 247 -20.99 11.56 -17.12
CA VAL A 247 -19.57 11.19 -17.07
C VAL A 247 -18.83 11.93 -18.15
N SER A 248 -17.71 12.54 -17.83
CA SER A 248 -16.85 13.19 -18.81
C SER A 248 -15.38 12.91 -18.53
N ILE A 249 -14.61 12.79 -19.61
CA ILE A 249 -13.15 12.74 -19.56
C ILE A 249 -12.63 14.07 -20.06
N SER A 250 -11.76 14.70 -19.26
CA SER A 250 -11.01 15.88 -19.69
C SER A 250 -9.50 15.59 -19.79
N SER A 251 -8.86 16.27 -20.75
CA SER A 251 -7.42 16.30 -20.90
C SER A 251 -6.75 17.00 -19.72
N TYR A 252 -5.42 16.93 -19.64
CA TYR A 252 -4.62 17.71 -18.69
C TYR A 252 -4.93 19.22 -18.74
N PHE A 253 -5.27 19.75 -19.92
CA PHE A 253 -5.58 21.17 -20.14
C PHE A 253 -7.05 21.53 -19.85
N GLY A 254 -7.87 20.54 -19.46
CA GLY A 254 -9.29 20.76 -19.14
C GLY A 254 -10.26 20.56 -20.30
N ASP A 255 -9.79 20.27 -21.52
CA ASP A 255 -10.66 20.03 -22.66
C ASP A 255 -11.41 18.71 -22.51
N ILE A 256 -12.72 18.73 -22.70
CA ILE A 256 -13.53 17.51 -22.65
C ILE A 256 -13.32 16.70 -23.93
N VAL A 257 -12.79 15.49 -23.77
CA VAL A 257 -12.44 14.59 -24.89
C VAL A 257 -13.41 13.42 -25.06
N ALA A 258 -14.23 13.12 -24.05
CA ALA A 258 -15.28 12.10 -24.15
C ALA A 258 -16.41 12.35 -23.13
N ARG A 259 -17.62 11.85 -23.42
CA ARG A 259 -18.80 11.92 -22.53
C ARG A 259 -19.59 10.63 -22.52
N GLY A 260 -20.25 10.34 -21.39
CA GLY A 260 -21.15 9.22 -21.19
C GLY A 260 -22.24 9.55 -20.17
N PHE A 261 -23.29 8.72 -20.12
CA PHE A 261 -24.49 8.97 -19.30
C PHE A 261 -24.98 7.73 -18.54
N ASN A 262 -24.16 6.69 -18.49
CA ASN A 262 -24.50 5.44 -17.82
C ASN A 262 -23.61 5.21 -16.60
N PHE A 263 -24.09 4.45 -15.61
CA PHE A 263 -23.29 4.02 -14.45
C PHE A 263 -22.14 3.07 -14.84
N ARG A 264 -22.25 2.40 -15.98
CA ARG A 264 -21.20 1.55 -16.57
C ARG A 264 -21.13 1.79 -18.05
N GLY A 265 -19.93 1.83 -18.60
CA GLY A 265 -19.76 2.03 -20.02
C GLY A 265 -18.30 2.06 -20.44
N THR A 266 -18.12 2.26 -21.76
CA THR A 266 -16.81 2.45 -22.39
C THR A 266 -16.81 3.81 -23.09
N LEU A 267 -15.85 4.65 -22.77
CA LEU A 267 -15.60 5.91 -23.47
C LEU A 267 -14.38 5.77 -24.38
N GLN A 268 -14.47 6.41 -25.55
CA GLN A 268 -13.37 6.46 -26.50
C GLN A 268 -12.72 7.85 -26.48
N VAL A 269 -11.39 7.86 -26.39
CA VAL A 269 -10.56 9.07 -26.45
C VAL A 269 -9.78 9.01 -27.76
N GLN A 270 -10.12 9.90 -28.70
CA GLN A 270 -9.41 10.01 -29.98
C GLN A 270 -8.09 10.76 -29.79
N ASN A 271 -7.06 10.39 -30.56
CA ASN A 271 -5.71 10.96 -30.46
C ASN A 271 -5.18 10.88 -29.01
N VAL A 272 -5.30 9.69 -28.43
CA VAL A 272 -4.97 9.45 -27.03
C VAL A 272 -3.51 9.75 -26.73
N ILE A 273 -3.28 10.48 -25.62
CA ILE A 273 -1.96 10.61 -25.00
C ILE A 273 -1.89 9.54 -23.91
N LEU A 274 -1.02 8.55 -24.11
CA LEU A 274 -0.87 7.44 -23.16
C LEU A 274 -0.10 7.88 -21.91
N TRP A 275 -0.43 7.26 -20.77
CA TRP A 275 0.42 7.31 -19.61
C TRP A 275 1.67 6.45 -19.86
N TRP A 276 2.84 7.06 -19.75
CA TRP A 276 4.13 6.41 -19.91
C TRP A 276 4.95 6.49 -18.63
N PRO A 277 5.72 5.47 -18.32
CA PRO A 277 6.81 5.58 -17.34
C PRO A 277 7.85 6.63 -17.75
N ARG A 278 8.56 7.12 -16.73
CA ARG A 278 9.76 7.95 -16.96
C ARG A 278 10.70 7.29 -17.97
N PHE A 279 11.33 8.12 -18.77
CA PHE A 279 12.31 7.74 -19.82
C PHE A 279 11.70 7.01 -21.02
N MET A 280 10.41 6.72 -21.05
CA MET A 280 9.75 6.11 -22.21
C MET A 280 9.00 7.11 -23.11
N SER A 281 8.76 8.31 -22.61
CA SER A 281 8.07 9.38 -23.37
C SER A 281 8.37 10.75 -22.78
N SER A 282 8.33 11.79 -23.61
CA SER A 282 8.30 13.19 -23.16
C SER A 282 7.04 13.56 -22.38
N TYR A 283 5.98 12.77 -22.50
CA TYR A 283 4.70 12.90 -21.79
C TYR A 283 4.59 11.86 -20.65
N ALA A 284 5.70 11.48 -20.02
CA ALA A 284 5.67 10.56 -18.88
C ALA A 284 4.72 11.08 -17.78
N GLY A 285 3.94 10.19 -17.21
CA GLY A 285 2.99 10.53 -16.13
C GLY A 285 1.74 11.30 -16.59
N TYR A 286 1.40 11.31 -17.90
CA TYR A 286 0.23 12.02 -18.38
C TYR A 286 -1.07 11.46 -17.82
N LEU A 287 -1.88 12.33 -17.21
CA LEU A 287 -3.15 11.96 -16.58
C LEU A 287 -4.32 12.71 -17.22
N TYR A 288 -5.39 11.98 -17.47
CA TYR A 288 -6.74 12.50 -17.73
C TYR A 288 -7.49 12.63 -16.40
N THR A 289 -8.58 13.39 -16.41
CA THR A 289 -9.52 13.45 -15.28
C THR A 289 -10.88 12.90 -15.71
N LEU A 290 -11.36 11.85 -15.01
CA LEU A 290 -12.74 11.42 -15.10
C LEU A 290 -13.57 12.21 -14.11
N THR A 291 -14.55 12.97 -14.60
CA THR A 291 -15.54 13.68 -13.77
C THR A 291 -16.86 12.93 -13.82
N VAL A 292 -17.40 12.60 -12.66
CA VAL A 292 -18.72 11.99 -12.49
C VAL A 292 -19.62 12.95 -11.75
N ILE A 293 -20.77 13.28 -12.34
CA ILE A 293 -21.84 14.08 -11.74
C ILE A 293 -23.03 13.14 -11.52
N LEU A 294 -23.29 12.81 -10.29
CA LEU A 294 -24.50 12.07 -9.90
C LEU A 294 -25.67 13.04 -9.78
N ARG A 295 -26.79 12.70 -10.41
CA ARG A 295 -28.03 13.46 -10.30
C ARG A 295 -29.12 12.64 -9.63
N TYR A 296 -29.92 13.32 -8.85
CA TYR A 296 -31.15 12.80 -8.27
C TYR A 296 -32.33 13.67 -8.68
N ASN A 297 -33.30 13.09 -9.33
CA ASN A 297 -34.48 13.81 -9.88
C ASN A 297 -34.06 15.04 -10.73
N GLY A 298 -33.02 14.89 -11.56
CA GLY A 298 -32.47 15.91 -12.45
C GLY A 298 -31.54 16.93 -11.76
N SER A 299 -31.56 17.05 -10.43
CA SER A 299 -30.67 17.95 -9.68
C SER A 299 -29.35 17.29 -9.37
N VAL A 300 -28.26 18.07 -9.28
CA VAL A 300 -26.94 17.57 -8.89
C VAL A 300 -26.99 17.07 -7.45
N ALA A 301 -26.71 15.81 -7.27
CA ALA A 301 -26.61 15.16 -5.95
C ALA A 301 -25.16 15.10 -5.48
N ASP A 302 -24.22 14.58 -6.28
CA ASP A 302 -22.81 14.47 -5.91
C ASP A 302 -21.89 14.68 -7.12
N ILE A 303 -20.67 15.16 -6.86
CA ILE A 303 -19.64 15.37 -7.87
C ILE A 303 -18.33 14.77 -7.36
N TYR A 304 -17.69 13.95 -8.20
CA TYR A 304 -16.35 13.44 -7.91
C TYR A 304 -15.45 13.46 -9.15
N ARG A 305 -14.17 13.74 -8.93
CA ARG A 305 -13.16 13.80 -9.98
C ARG A 305 -12.00 12.89 -9.60
N ILE A 306 -11.59 12.03 -10.53
CA ILE A 306 -10.47 11.11 -10.35
C ILE A 306 -9.48 11.24 -11.49
N PRO A 307 -8.18 11.50 -11.23
CA PRO A 307 -7.14 11.42 -12.24
C PRO A 307 -6.86 9.95 -12.58
N PHE A 308 -6.60 9.66 -13.85
CA PHE A 308 -6.25 8.33 -14.34
C PHE A 308 -5.39 8.39 -15.59
N GLY A 309 -4.62 7.35 -15.87
CA GLY A 309 -3.80 7.22 -17.09
C GLY A 309 -4.32 6.11 -18.00
N ILE A 310 -4.24 6.31 -19.32
CA ILE A 310 -4.57 5.28 -20.30
C ILE A 310 -3.30 4.53 -20.66
N ARG A 311 -3.26 3.23 -20.39
CA ARG A 311 -2.11 2.36 -20.63
C ARG A 311 -2.51 0.90 -20.72
N THR A 312 -1.60 0.07 -21.24
CA THR A 312 -1.63 -1.40 -21.17
C THR A 312 -0.41 -1.94 -20.46
N VAL A 313 -0.55 -3.11 -19.84
CA VAL A 313 0.53 -3.87 -19.21
C VAL A 313 0.40 -5.33 -19.63
N GLU A 314 1.49 -5.92 -20.09
CA GLU A 314 1.50 -7.33 -20.51
C GLU A 314 2.84 -8.00 -20.28
N VAL A 315 2.81 -9.32 -20.15
CA VAL A 315 4.00 -10.17 -20.14
C VAL A 315 3.98 -11.00 -21.41
N SER A 316 4.99 -10.84 -22.26
CA SER A 316 5.10 -11.53 -23.53
C SER A 316 6.47 -12.24 -23.65
N GLY A 317 6.44 -13.58 -23.62
CA GLY A 317 7.66 -14.38 -23.58
C GLY A 317 8.53 -14.05 -22.36
N SER A 318 9.76 -13.62 -22.59
CA SER A 318 10.70 -13.22 -21.54
C SER A 318 10.70 -11.70 -21.24
N LYS A 319 9.74 -10.95 -21.79
CA LYS A 319 9.70 -9.49 -21.68
C LYS A 319 8.49 -9.02 -20.91
N PHE A 320 8.66 -7.90 -20.23
CA PHE A 320 7.59 -7.10 -19.64
C PHE A 320 7.33 -5.88 -20.53
N LEU A 321 6.07 -5.63 -20.89
CA LEU A 321 5.70 -4.56 -21.82
C LEU A 321 4.75 -3.56 -21.14
N ILE A 322 4.98 -2.28 -21.38
CA ILE A 322 4.03 -1.20 -21.08
C ILE A 322 3.72 -0.51 -22.42
N ASN A 323 2.43 -0.39 -22.75
CA ASN A 323 1.98 0.13 -24.03
C ASN A 323 2.67 -0.57 -25.23
N HIS A 324 2.79 -1.92 -25.14
CA HIS A 324 3.43 -2.79 -26.13
C HIS A 324 4.93 -2.55 -26.36
N LYS A 325 5.59 -1.74 -25.50
CA LYS A 325 7.03 -1.49 -25.53
C LYS A 325 7.73 -2.17 -24.38
N PRO A 326 8.91 -2.78 -24.59
CA PRO A 326 9.70 -3.39 -23.53
C PRO A 326 10.03 -2.38 -22.41
N PHE A 327 9.86 -2.83 -21.17
CA PHE A 327 10.19 -2.06 -19.98
C PHE A 327 11.17 -2.83 -19.10
N TYR A 328 12.23 -2.17 -18.67
CA TYR A 328 13.22 -2.69 -17.74
C TYR A 328 13.16 -1.89 -16.44
N PHE A 329 12.91 -2.58 -15.31
CA PHE A 329 12.79 -1.96 -14.00
C PHE A 329 14.18 -1.64 -13.44
N PHE A 330 14.41 -0.42 -13.01
CA PHE A 330 15.58 -0.05 -12.22
C PHE A 330 15.17 0.94 -11.14
N GLY A 331 15.35 0.51 -9.89
CA GLY A 331 14.83 1.24 -8.75
C GLY A 331 15.15 0.60 -7.41
N PHE A 332 14.25 0.77 -6.47
CA PHE A 332 14.52 0.44 -5.07
C PHE A 332 13.36 -0.31 -4.42
N GLY A 333 13.67 -1.28 -3.56
CA GLY A 333 12.79 -1.64 -2.45
C GLY A 333 12.80 -0.49 -1.45
N MET A 334 11.63 -0.14 -0.90
CA MET A 334 11.51 0.98 0.05
C MET A 334 10.85 0.52 1.36
N HIS A 335 10.91 1.37 2.38
CA HIS A 335 10.07 1.33 3.56
C HIS A 335 9.49 2.71 3.86
N GLU A 336 8.23 2.77 4.31
CA GLU A 336 7.67 3.97 4.95
C GLU A 336 8.22 4.02 6.38
N ASP A 337 9.48 4.40 6.53
CA ASP A 337 10.19 4.51 7.81
C ASP A 337 10.95 5.83 7.86
N SER A 338 10.76 6.59 8.93
CA SER A 338 11.46 7.83 9.17
C SER A 338 11.70 8.04 10.67
N GLU A 339 12.66 8.90 11.00
CA GLU A 339 12.94 9.28 12.38
C GLU A 339 11.70 9.94 13.01
N ILE A 340 11.45 9.66 14.29
CA ILE A 340 10.33 10.17 15.12
C ILE A 340 8.94 9.71 14.67
N ARG A 341 8.65 9.73 13.37
CA ARG A 341 7.34 9.34 12.82
C ARG A 341 7.17 7.83 12.72
N GLY A 342 8.29 7.06 12.73
CA GLY A 342 8.26 5.64 12.42
C GLY A 342 7.63 5.43 11.05
N ARG A 343 6.49 4.75 10.98
CA ARG A 343 5.73 4.51 9.74
C ARG A 343 4.65 5.56 9.47
N GLY A 344 4.54 6.56 10.34
CA GLY A 344 3.53 7.62 10.18
C GLY A 344 3.78 8.47 8.94
N TYR A 345 2.72 8.75 8.19
CA TYR A 345 2.78 9.59 6.99
C TYR A 345 3.30 10.99 7.31
N ASP A 346 4.25 11.46 6.52
CA ASP A 346 4.79 12.81 6.54
C ASP A 346 5.03 13.27 5.09
N ALA A 347 4.34 14.34 4.69
CA ALA A 347 4.42 14.87 3.33
C ALA A 347 5.83 15.36 2.97
N SER A 348 6.58 15.92 3.93
CA SER A 348 7.95 16.41 3.69
C SER A 348 8.92 15.26 3.43
N VAL A 349 8.79 14.16 4.19
CA VAL A 349 9.56 12.94 3.97
C VAL A 349 9.20 12.33 2.62
N MET A 350 7.91 12.26 2.28
CA MET A 350 7.46 11.76 0.99
C MET A 350 8.06 12.55 -0.17
N VAL A 351 7.97 13.87 -0.15
CA VAL A 351 8.55 14.73 -1.20
C VAL A 351 10.06 14.53 -1.29
N LYS A 352 10.77 14.42 -0.15
CA LYS A 352 12.20 14.14 -0.14
C LYS A 352 12.52 12.78 -0.78
N ASP A 353 11.75 11.73 -0.46
CA ASP A 353 11.91 10.41 -1.05
C ASP A 353 11.75 10.44 -2.58
N PHE A 354 10.69 11.07 -3.07
CA PHE A 354 10.47 11.19 -4.51
C PHE A 354 11.56 12.02 -5.21
N ASN A 355 12.01 13.13 -4.62
CA ASN A 355 13.12 13.91 -5.17
C ASN A 355 14.42 13.09 -5.25
N LEU A 356 14.68 12.20 -4.28
CA LEU A 356 15.83 11.31 -4.31
C LEU A 356 15.68 10.17 -5.33
N LEU A 357 14.47 9.63 -5.53
CA LEU A 357 14.17 8.71 -6.63
C LEU A 357 14.46 9.36 -7.99
N LEU A 358 14.00 10.60 -8.18
CA LEU A 358 14.26 11.37 -9.40
C LEU A 358 15.75 11.68 -9.58
N TRP A 359 16.44 12.08 -8.52
CA TRP A 359 17.88 12.37 -8.51
C TRP A 359 18.70 11.12 -8.86
N SER A 360 18.30 9.95 -8.35
CA SER A 360 18.96 8.68 -8.68
C SER A 360 18.64 8.15 -10.06
N HIS A 361 17.81 8.83 -10.85
CA HIS A 361 17.26 8.37 -12.13
C HIS A 361 16.48 7.05 -12.05
N ALA A 362 15.91 6.69 -10.92
CA ALA A 362 15.04 5.52 -10.82
C ALA A 362 13.77 5.69 -11.68
N ASN A 363 13.27 4.59 -12.26
CA ASN A 363 11.99 4.55 -12.97
C ASN A 363 10.91 3.79 -12.20
N SER A 364 11.27 3.14 -11.10
CA SER A 364 10.37 2.28 -10.33
C SER A 364 10.74 2.19 -8.86
N PHE A 365 9.77 1.79 -8.03
CA PHE A 365 10.01 1.36 -6.65
C PHE A 365 9.03 0.26 -6.23
N ARG A 366 9.37 -0.47 -5.18
CA ARG A 366 8.56 -1.53 -4.58
C ARG A 366 8.10 -1.14 -3.20
N THR A 367 6.80 -1.30 -2.92
CA THR A 367 6.21 -0.98 -1.62
C THR A 367 6.44 -2.11 -0.62
N SER A 368 7.70 -2.32 -0.24
CA SER A 368 8.08 -3.40 0.68
C SER A 368 7.64 -3.09 2.11
N HIS A 369 6.92 -3.92 2.82
CA HIS A 369 6.27 -5.17 2.39
C HIS A 369 4.77 -5.05 2.70
N TYR A 370 4.15 -3.93 2.32
CA TYR A 370 2.78 -3.54 2.64
C TYR A 370 2.30 -2.41 1.72
N PRO A 371 0.99 -2.18 1.57
CA PRO A 371 0.46 -1.05 0.79
C PRO A 371 0.90 0.29 1.38
N TYR A 372 1.41 1.18 0.53
CA TYR A 372 1.83 2.52 0.92
C TYR A 372 0.66 3.50 0.93
N SER A 373 0.91 4.75 1.34
CA SER A 373 -0.13 5.77 1.41
C SER A 373 -0.66 6.13 0.02
N GLU A 374 -1.93 6.53 -0.05
CA GLU A 374 -2.58 6.91 -1.31
C GLU A 374 -1.91 8.12 -1.95
N GLU A 375 -1.39 9.04 -1.14
CA GLU A 375 -0.65 10.20 -1.60
C GLU A 375 0.66 9.80 -2.33
N ARG A 376 1.35 8.74 -1.87
CA ARG A 376 2.52 8.18 -2.58
C ARG A 376 2.14 7.57 -3.92
N MET A 377 1.00 6.90 -3.99
CA MET A 377 0.51 6.32 -5.23
C MET A 377 0.13 7.41 -6.25
N GLN A 378 -0.54 8.48 -5.80
CA GLN A 378 -0.88 9.64 -6.63
C GLN A 378 0.37 10.37 -7.15
N GLU A 379 1.39 10.52 -6.32
CA GLU A 379 2.64 11.16 -6.73
C GLU A 379 3.42 10.29 -7.73
N ALA A 380 3.41 8.97 -7.55
CA ALA A 380 3.98 8.04 -8.53
C ALA A 380 3.28 8.12 -9.89
N ASP A 381 1.95 8.21 -9.92
CA ASP A 381 1.16 8.41 -11.14
C ASP A 381 1.60 9.66 -11.90
N ARG A 382 1.69 10.78 -11.17
CA ARG A 382 2.06 12.09 -11.72
C ARG A 382 3.48 12.13 -12.26
N LEU A 383 4.41 11.45 -11.60
CA LEU A 383 5.83 11.43 -11.97
C LEU A 383 6.18 10.35 -13.01
N GLY A 384 5.24 9.46 -13.35
CA GLY A 384 5.52 8.32 -14.21
C GLY A 384 6.46 7.29 -13.58
N LEU A 385 6.48 7.20 -12.25
CA LEU A 385 7.24 6.18 -11.54
C LEU A 385 6.39 4.91 -11.41
N VAL A 386 6.97 3.80 -11.84
CA VAL A 386 6.28 2.51 -11.80
C VAL A 386 6.31 1.92 -10.39
N VAL A 387 5.17 1.43 -9.93
CA VAL A 387 5.01 0.87 -8.59
C VAL A 387 4.76 -0.63 -8.66
N ILE A 388 5.57 -1.37 -7.91
CA ILE A 388 5.40 -2.79 -7.62
C ILE A 388 4.79 -2.88 -6.22
N GLU A 389 3.47 -3.09 -6.15
CA GLU A 389 2.74 -3.05 -4.90
C GLU A 389 2.69 -4.40 -4.21
N GLU A 390 2.89 -4.42 -2.89
CA GLU A 390 2.82 -5.62 -2.05
C GLU A 390 1.65 -5.61 -1.08
N VAL A 391 1.02 -6.77 -0.93
CA VAL A 391 0.07 -7.06 0.15
C VAL A 391 0.85 -7.56 1.38
N PRO A 392 0.50 -7.13 2.62
CA PRO A 392 1.26 -7.50 3.81
C PRO A 392 1.13 -8.99 4.10
N ALA A 393 2.25 -9.72 4.00
CA ALA A 393 2.30 -11.17 4.18
C ALA A 393 3.60 -11.66 4.84
N VAL A 394 4.40 -10.76 5.42
CA VAL A 394 5.66 -11.13 6.06
C VAL A 394 5.40 -11.89 7.36
N GLY A 395 6.05 -13.05 7.51
CA GLY A 395 5.98 -13.85 8.73
C GLY A 395 4.67 -14.60 8.91
N LEU A 396 3.88 -14.80 7.87
CA LEU A 396 2.67 -15.65 7.92
C LEU A 396 2.99 -17.03 8.45
N ARG A 397 2.11 -17.55 9.30
CA ARG A 397 2.20 -18.86 9.92
C ARG A 397 0.89 -19.62 9.78
N TYR A 398 1.00 -20.94 9.89
CA TYR A 398 -0.11 -21.88 9.99
C TYR A 398 -0.94 -22.08 8.70
N PHE A 399 -1.00 -21.14 7.77
CA PHE A 399 -1.71 -21.23 6.47
C PHE A 399 -3.09 -21.89 6.57
N ASP A 400 -3.82 -21.58 7.66
CA ASP A 400 -5.16 -22.08 7.90
C ASP A 400 -6.21 -21.21 7.16
N LYS A 401 -7.47 -21.67 7.24
CA LYS A 401 -8.59 -21.00 6.60
C LYS A 401 -8.80 -19.56 7.09
N GLY A 402 -8.56 -19.29 8.39
CA GLY A 402 -8.73 -17.93 8.96
C GLY A 402 -7.69 -16.96 8.40
N VAL A 403 -6.43 -17.39 8.32
CA VAL A 403 -5.34 -16.60 7.70
C VAL A 403 -5.62 -16.38 6.21
N LEU A 404 -6.14 -17.39 5.50
CA LEU A 404 -6.49 -17.29 4.08
C LEU A 404 -7.59 -16.24 3.84
N GLU A 405 -8.68 -16.30 4.60
CA GLU A 405 -9.80 -15.36 4.44
C GLU A 405 -9.38 -13.92 4.77
N LEU A 406 -8.61 -13.70 5.84
CA LEU A 406 -8.06 -12.39 6.16
C LEU A 406 -7.14 -11.86 5.04
N HIS A 407 -6.28 -12.73 4.49
CA HIS A 407 -5.40 -12.33 3.40
C HIS A 407 -6.20 -12.01 2.12
N ARG A 408 -7.25 -12.78 1.82
CA ARG A 408 -8.16 -12.48 0.70
C ARG A 408 -8.85 -11.13 0.88
N GLN A 409 -9.34 -10.83 2.09
CA GLN A 409 -9.94 -9.54 2.41
C GLN A 409 -8.93 -8.40 2.16
N ILE A 410 -7.73 -8.48 2.73
CA ILE A 410 -6.69 -7.45 2.58
C ILE A 410 -6.28 -7.29 1.12
N LEU A 411 -6.14 -8.39 0.38
CA LEU A 411 -5.83 -8.36 -1.06
C LEU A 411 -6.93 -7.66 -1.85
N GLN A 412 -8.20 -7.97 -1.58
CA GLN A 412 -9.34 -7.31 -2.22
C GLN A 412 -9.34 -5.81 -1.92
N GLU A 413 -9.23 -5.43 -0.65
CA GLU A 413 -9.19 -4.02 -0.24
C GLU A 413 -8.03 -3.25 -0.88
N THR A 414 -6.84 -3.88 -1.02
CA THR A 414 -5.69 -3.28 -1.70
C THR A 414 -5.97 -3.05 -3.19
N VAL A 415 -6.50 -4.07 -3.86
CA VAL A 415 -6.83 -3.98 -5.30
C VAL A 415 -7.87 -2.91 -5.55
N GLU A 416 -8.95 -2.91 -4.79
CA GLU A 416 -10.06 -1.97 -4.93
C GLU A 416 -9.63 -0.53 -4.62
N ARG A 417 -8.72 -0.31 -3.65
CA ARG A 417 -8.17 1.02 -3.34
C ARG A 417 -7.33 1.56 -4.50
N ASP A 418 -6.49 0.70 -5.10
CA ASP A 418 -5.42 1.14 -6.01
C ASP A 418 -5.66 0.76 -7.48
N GLU A 419 -6.86 0.26 -7.84
CA GLU A 419 -7.17 -0.17 -9.20
C GLU A 419 -7.08 0.96 -10.25
N ASN A 420 -7.29 2.22 -9.83
CA ASN A 420 -7.30 3.39 -10.71
C ASN A 420 -5.91 4.01 -10.93
N HIS A 421 -4.89 3.59 -10.17
CA HIS A 421 -3.52 4.11 -10.30
C HIS A 421 -2.81 3.50 -11.51
N PRO A 422 -2.46 4.30 -12.56
CA PRO A 422 -1.73 3.79 -13.71
C PRO A 422 -0.30 3.36 -13.36
N ALA A 423 0.33 3.96 -12.35
CA ALA A 423 1.65 3.62 -11.86
C ALA A 423 1.72 2.20 -11.28
N ARG A 424 0.64 1.71 -10.68
CA ARG A 424 0.54 0.35 -10.17
C ARG A 424 0.47 -0.64 -11.32
N ILE A 425 1.47 -1.52 -11.46
CA ILE A 425 1.56 -2.46 -12.58
C ILE A 425 1.71 -3.93 -12.17
N PHE A 426 1.96 -4.21 -10.90
CA PHE A 426 2.01 -5.56 -10.35
C PHE A 426 1.10 -5.74 -9.15
N GLN A 427 0.62 -6.97 -8.96
CA GLN A 427 0.07 -7.47 -7.71
C GLN A 427 1.05 -8.47 -7.12
N ILE A 428 1.74 -8.11 -6.04
CA ILE A 428 2.60 -9.05 -5.31
C ILE A 428 1.82 -9.63 -4.15
N ILE A 429 1.61 -10.94 -4.21
CA ILE A 429 1.16 -11.74 -3.09
C ILE A 429 2.43 -12.22 -2.38
N THR A 430 2.88 -11.49 -1.38
CA THR A 430 4.14 -11.82 -0.70
C THR A 430 3.95 -13.00 0.23
N ILE A 431 4.78 -14.03 0.09
CA ILE A 431 4.86 -15.13 1.04
C ILE A 431 6.33 -15.27 1.43
N PHE A 432 6.69 -14.66 2.57
CA PHE A 432 8.03 -14.83 3.13
C PHE A 432 8.11 -16.07 4.01
N LYS A 433 9.19 -16.83 3.78
CA LYS A 433 9.76 -17.93 4.58
C LYS A 433 8.81 -18.58 5.60
N SER A 434 8.21 -19.69 5.20
CA SER A 434 7.43 -20.56 6.08
C SER A 434 8.26 -21.76 6.54
N THR A 435 8.06 -22.16 7.81
CA THR A 435 8.50 -23.44 8.36
C THR A 435 7.46 -24.55 8.21
N SER A 436 6.36 -24.27 7.49
CA SER A 436 5.21 -25.15 7.34
C SER A 436 5.39 -26.18 6.21
N THR A 437 4.63 -27.27 6.26
CA THR A 437 4.68 -28.36 5.28
C THR A 437 4.27 -27.91 3.88
N CYS A 438 4.96 -28.40 2.86
CA CYS A 438 4.86 -28.04 1.46
C CYS A 438 3.44 -27.96 0.86
N SER A 439 2.56 -28.88 1.22
CA SER A 439 1.24 -29.03 0.57
C SER A 439 0.26 -27.90 0.94
N LEU A 440 0.24 -27.47 2.21
CA LEU A 440 -0.65 -26.39 2.67
C LEU A 440 -0.25 -25.05 2.08
N LEU A 441 1.05 -24.75 2.03
CA LEU A 441 1.56 -23.52 1.43
C LEU A 441 1.26 -23.45 -0.06
N SER A 442 1.34 -24.57 -0.78
CA SER A 442 1.05 -24.63 -2.21
C SER A 442 -0.42 -24.33 -2.52
N SER A 443 -1.35 -24.96 -1.82
CA SER A 443 -2.79 -24.73 -2.03
C SER A 443 -3.19 -23.30 -1.64
N PHE A 444 -2.67 -22.79 -0.53
CA PHE A 444 -2.88 -21.42 -0.08
C PHE A 444 -2.41 -20.38 -1.12
N SER A 445 -1.18 -20.53 -1.63
CA SER A 445 -0.61 -19.61 -2.62
C SER A 445 -1.37 -19.68 -3.95
N GLN A 446 -1.72 -20.88 -4.42
CA GLN A 446 -2.48 -21.05 -5.65
C GLN A 446 -3.86 -20.39 -5.57
N GLU A 447 -4.54 -20.55 -4.42
CA GLU A 447 -5.85 -19.95 -4.21
C GLU A 447 -5.77 -18.42 -4.23
N LEU A 448 -4.78 -17.83 -3.58
CA LEU A 448 -4.57 -16.37 -3.58
C LEU A 448 -4.19 -15.84 -4.96
N ILE A 449 -3.30 -16.53 -5.71
CA ILE A 449 -2.96 -16.14 -7.09
C ILE A 449 -4.20 -16.16 -7.98
N ASN A 450 -4.99 -17.23 -7.92
CA ASN A 450 -6.22 -17.33 -8.70
C ASN A 450 -7.20 -16.22 -8.29
N PHE A 451 -7.37 -15.98 -7.01
CA PHE A 451 -8.23 -14.90 -6.51
C PHE A 451 -7.77 -13.53 -6.98
N ALA A 452 -6.46 -13.21 -6.88
CA ALA A 452 -5.91 -11.96 -7.40
C ALA A 452 -6.22 -11.76 -8.89
N LYS A 453 -6.07 -12.80 -9.72
CA LYS A 453 -6.39 -12.78 -11.15
C LYS A 453 -7.88 -12.56 -11.44
N THR A 454 -8.77 -12.89 -10.50
CA THR A 454 -10.21 -12.56 -10.63
C THR A 454 -10.53 -11.11 -10.28
N LEU A 455 -9.78 -10.51 -9.35
CA LEU A 455 -9.98 -9.11 -8.94
C LEU A 455 -9.53 -8.13 -10.03
N ASP A 456 -8.35 -8.40 -10.62
CA ASP A 456 -7.79 -7.54 -11.65
C ASP A 456 -7.10 -8.38 -12.74
N THR A 457 -7.69 -8.34 -13.94
CA THR A 457 -7.18 -9.06 -15.12
C THR A 457 -6.22 -8.21 -15.97
N THR A 458 -5.97 -6.97 -15.58
CA THR A 458 -5.16 -6.00 -16.35
C THR A 458 -3.72 -5.91 -15.88
N ARG A 459 -3.38 -6.57 -14.75
CA ARG A 459 -2.06 -6.55 -14.14
C ARG A 459 -1.55 -7.95 -13.86
N PRO A 460 -0.27 -8.24 -14.15
CA PRO A 460 0.33 -9.53 -13.82
C PRO A 460 0.44 -9.73 -12.31
N VAL A 461 0.35 -10.99 -11.91
CA VAL A 461 0.44 -11.45 -10.51
C VAL A 461 1.77 -12.15 -10.29
N THR A 462 2.42 -11.87 -9.18
CA THR A 462 3.68 -12.49 -8.79
C THR A 462 3.78 -12.77 -7.29
N ILE A 463 4.79 -13.55 -6.93
CA ILE A 463 5.22 -13.81 -5.55
C ILE A 463 6.74 -13.57 -5.49
N VAL A 464 7.21 -13.08 -4.35
CA VAL A 464 8.65 -12.90 -4.11
C VAL A 464 9.24 -14.16 -3.49
N TYR A 465 10.29 -14.70 -4.09
CA TYR A 465 11.01 -15.91 -3.67
C TYR A 465 12.28 -15.53 -2.91
N GLY A 466 12.35 -15.90 -1.63
CA GLY A 466 13.52 -15.70 -0.79
C GLY A 466 14.70 -16.63 -1.16
N GLN A 467 15.85 -16.38 -0.54
CA GLN A 467 17.11 -17.07 -0.89
C GLN A 467 17.13 -18.58 -0.57
N SER A 468 16.30 -19.05 0.37
CA SER A 468 16.28 -20.46 0.79
C SER A 468 15.41 -21.37 -0.10
N GLU A 469 14.63 -20.80 -1.01
CA GLU A 469 13.55 -21.54 -1.69
C GLU A 469 14.02 -22.40 -2.86
N TRP A 470 15.24 -22.18 -3.36
CA TRP A 470 15.82 -23.05 -4.38
C TRP A 470 16.24 -24.43 -3.85
N TYR A 471 16.69 -24.50 -2.60
CA TYR A 471 17.25 -25.74 -2.02
C TYR A 471 16.18 -26.64 -1.39
N SER A 472 15.01 -26.15 -1.09
CA SER A 472 13.86 -26.98 -0.78
C SER A 472 13.19 -27.38 -2.10
N GLU A 473 13.70 -28.46 -2.72
CA GLU A 473 13.33 -28.89 -4.09
C GLU A 473 11.84 -29.05 -4.34
N GLU A 474 11.02 -29.16 -3.32
CA GLU A 474 9.60 -29.40 -3.43
C GLU A 474 8.71 -28.17 -3.19
N THR A 475 9.12 -27.19 -2.37
CA THR A 475 8.23 -26.11 -1.93
C THR A 475 8.22 -24.86 -2.81
N GLY A 476 9.38 -24.37 -3.19
CA GLY A 476 9.48 -23.11 -3.94
C GLY A 476 9.05 -23.24 -5.41
N ARG A 477 9.20 -24.42 -6.00
CA ARG A 477 8.87 -24.66 -7.41
C ARG A 477 7.38 -24.81 -7.68
N ILE A 478 6.58 -25.20 -6.69
CA ILE A 478 5.20 -25.64 -6.92
C ILE A 478 4.31 -24.50 -7.40
N TYR A 479 4.49 -23.28 -6.89
CA TYR A 479 3.66 -22.12 -7.27
C TYR A 479 4.30 -21.20 -8.32
N ALA A 480 5.60 -21.37 -8.66
CA ALA A 480 6.26 -20.59 -9.70
C ALA A 480 5.59 -20.71 -11.09
N LYS A 481 4.93 -21.85 -11.34
CA LYS A 481 4.16 -22.08 -12.58
C LYS A 481 2.86 -21.26 -12.69
N TYR A 482 2.35 -20.73 -11.59
CA TYR A 482 1.09 -19.97 -11.55
C TYR A 482 1.27 -18.46 -11.67
N VAL A 483 2.47 -17.94 -11.39
CA VAL A 483 2.79 -16.52 -11.49
C VAL A 483 3.17 -16.11 -12.91
N ASP A 484 3.04 -14.83 -13.21
CA ASP A 484 3.32 -14.29 -14.54
C ASP A 484 4.79 -13.84 -14.66
N VAL A 485 5.41 -13.45 -13.55
CA VAL A 485 6.81 -13.01 -13.43
C VAL A 485 7.44 -13.67 -12.19
N LEU A 486 8.71 -14.03 -12.27
CA LEU A 486 9.49 -14.54 -11.13
C LEU A 486 10.21 -13.38 -10.44
N CYS A 487 9.82 -13.05 -9.22
CA CYS A 487 10.46 -12.03 -8.38
C CYS A 487 11.41 -12.71 -7.39
N LEU A 488 12.71 -12.40 -7.45
CA LEU A 488 13.73 -13.08 -6.67
C LEU A 488 14.49 -12.14 -5.75
N ASN A 489 14.68 -12.54 -4.48
CA ASN A 489 15.54 -11.85 -3.52
C ASN A 489 16.84 -12.66 -3.38
N ARG A 490 17.97 -12.10 -3.81
CA ARG A 490 19.27 -12.79 -3.80
C ARG A 490 20.35 -11.91 -3.22
N TYR A 491 21.01 -12.45 -2.19
CA TYR A 491 22.03 -11.76 -1.41
C TYR A 491 23.33 -12.56 -1.39
N TYR A 492 23.82 -12.95 -2.59
CA TYR A 492 25.16 -13.50 -2.71
C TYR A 492 26.20 -12.47 -2.28
N GLY A 493 27.24 -12.95 -1.57
CA GLY A 493 28.21 -12.08 -0.94
C GLY A 493 27.79 -11.50 0.40
N TRP A 494 26.50 -11.63 0.81
CA TRP A 494 26.04 -11.11 2.10
C TRP A 494 25.63 -12.22 3.08
N TYR A 495 24.61 -13.04 2.77
CA TYR A 495 24.18 -14.15 3.62
C TYR A 495 24.85 -15.48 3.23
N ARG A 496 25.45 -15.55 2.06
CA ARG A 496 26.17 -16.71 1.53
C ARG A 496 27.39 -16.26 0.75
N ALA A 497 28.45 -17.07 0.72
CA ALA A 497 29.71 -16.77 0.05
C ALA A 497 30.24 -15.38 0.46
N THR A 498 30.21 -15.09 1.75
CA THR A 498 30.69 -13.83 2.32
C THR A 498 32.18 -13.68 2.07
N SER A 499 32.62 -12.46 1.73
CA SER A 499 34.02 -12.14 1.38
C SER A 499 34.55 -12.82 0.10
N GLU A 500 33.65 -13.33 -0.75
CA GLU A 500 34.02 -13.94 -2.03
C GLU A 500 33.23 -13.34 -3.21
N PRO A 501 33.41 -12.06 -3.52
CA PRO A 501 32.66 -11.35 -4.56
C PRO A 501 32.81 -11.95 -5.94
N ASP A 502 33.94 -12.57 -6.25
CA ASP A 502 34.20 -13.26 -7.53
C ASP A 502 33.27 -14.45 -7.77
N LEU A 503 32.72 -15.04 -6.71
CA LEU A 503 31.77 -16.15 -6.84
C LEU A 503 30.37 -15.66 -7.19
N ILE A 504 30.02 -14.40 -6.90
CA ILE A 504 28.68 -13.83 -7.12
C ILE A 504 28.29 -14.00 -8.59
N GLN A 505 29.17 -13.60 -9.50
CA GLN A 505 28.87 -13.65 -10.92
C GLN A 505 28.55 -15.08 -11.39
N LYS A 506 29.31 -16.07 -10.96
CA LYS A 506 29.09 -17.45 -11.34
C LYS A 506 27.83 -18.05 -10.75
N GLN A 507 27.62 -17.85 -9.43
CA GLN A 507 26.52 -18.43 -8.71
C GLN A 507 25.18 -17.81 -9.12
N LEU A 508 25.10 -16.49 -9.18
CA LEU A 508 23.88 -15.76 -9.51
C LEU A 508 23.48 -15.97 -10.98
N SER A 509 24.43 -15.86 -11.93
CA SER A 509 24.16 -16.11 -13.36
C SER A 509 23.65 -17.55 -13.57
N PHE A 510 24.29 -18.53 -12.93
CA PHE A 510 23.87 -19.95 -13.01
C PHE A 510 22.44 -20.12 -12.46
N GLU A 511 22.15 -19.57 -11.28
CA GLU A 511 20.83 -19.70 -10.64
C GLU A 511 19.73 -19.05 -11.48
N LEU A 512 19.93 -17.81 -11.95
CA LEU A 512 18.93 -17.10 -12.74
C LEU A 512 18.63 -17.82 -14.07
N LYS A 513 19.67 -18.31 -14.76
CA LYS A 513 19.49 -19.11 -15.98
C LYS A 513 18.68 -20.38 -15.70
N LYS A 514 18.93 -21.05 -14.60
CA LYS A 514 18.22 -22.26 -14.22
C LYS A 514 16.74 -22.01 -13.86
N TRP A 515 16.44 -20.88 -13.20
CA TRP A 515 15.04 -20.46 -12.98
C TRP A 515 14.33 -20.23 -14.30
N PHE A 516 14.96 -19.51 -15.23
CA PHE A 516 14.37 -19.24 -16.54
C PHE A 516 14.20 -20.52 -17.38
N GLU A 517 15.19 -21.40 -17.45
CA GLU A 517 15.10 -22.69 -18.14
C GLU A 517 13.97 -23.57 -17.60
N THR A 518 13.75 -23.54 -16.28
CA THR A 518 12.72 -24.37 -15.64
C THR A 518 11.30 -23.86 -15.88
N PHE A 519 11.08 -22.54 -15.83
CA PHE A 519 9.73 -21.97 -15.82
C PHE A 519 9.39 -21.14 -17.06
N SER A 520 10.34 -20.74 -17.86
CA SER A 520 10.18 -19.91 -19.06
C SER A 520 9.39 -18.61 -18.75
N ARG A 521 9.70 -17.97 -17.60
CA ARG A 521 9.09 -16.72 -17.16
C ARG A 521 10.16 -15.63 -17.03
N PRO A 522 9.84 -14.36 -17.35
CA PRO A 522 10.78 -13.27 -17.09
C PRO A 522 11.09 -13.15 -15.60
N ILE A 523 12.31 -12.73 -15.29
CA ILE A 523 12.80 -12.62 -13.92
C ILE A 523 13.01 -11.15 -13.57
N LEU A 524 12.49 -10.75 -12.40
CA LEU A 524 12.76 -9.47 -11.77
C LEU A 524 13.56 -9.71 -10.48
N MET A 525 14.75 -9.12 -10.41
CA MET A 525 15.50 -9.09 -9.16
C MET A 525 14.88 -8.05 -8.23
N THR A 526 14.16 -8.51 -7.20
CA THR A 526 13.41 -7.64 -6.29
C THR A 526 14.19 -7.20 -5.07
N GLU A 527 15.27 -7.93 -4.72
CA GLU A 527 16.20 -7.50 -3.68
C GLU A 527 17.61 -8.06 -3.91
N TYR A 528 18.62 -7.20 -3.78
CA TYR A 528 20.05 -7.52 -3.69
C TYR A 528 20.77 -6.38 -2.95
N GLY A 529 21.92 -6.65 -2.34
CA GLY A 529 22.71 -5.62 -1.67
C GLY A 529 23.41 -6.14 -0.42
N ALA A 530 24.15 -5.25 0.23
CA ALA A 530 24.88 -5.48 1.47
C ALA A 530 24.75 -4.29 2.40
N GLU A 531 24.99 -4.47 3.71
CA GLU A 531 24.97 -3.37 4.68
C GLU A 531 26.31 -2.60 4.66
N ALA A 532 26.21 -1.28 4.88
CA ALA A 532 27.35 -0.43 5.17
C ALA A 532 27.03 0.43 6.40
N ILE A 533 27.87 0.33 7.42
CA ILE A 533 27.83 1.16 8.61
C ILE A 533 28.55 2.46 8.33
N ASP A 534 27.94 3.57 8.73
CA ASP A 534 28.49 4.90 8.53
C ASP A 534 29.87 5.05 9.19
N GLY A 535 30.81 5.65 8.44
CA GLY A 535 32.19 5.84 8.90
C GLY A 535 33.06 4.57 8.93
N LEU A 536 32.53 3.38 8.64
CA LEU A 536 33.34 2.17 8.57
C LEU A 536 33.91 1.99 7.16
N SER A 537 35.18 2.42 7.00
CA SER A 537 35.99 2.26 5.81
C SER A 537 37.11 1.26 6.05
N HIS A 538 37.33 0.30 5.13
CA HIS A 538 38.37 -0.72 5.27
C HIS A 538 38.89 -1.15 3.91
N GLU A 539 40.25 -1.29 3.80
CA GLU A 539 40.94 -1.88 2.66
C GLU A 539 41.89 -3.00 3.10
N PRO A 540 41.77 -4.22 2.53
CA PRO A 540 40.77 -4.65 1.56
C PRO A 540 39.33 -4.63 2.13
N PRO A 541 38.30 -4.61 1.26
CA PRO A 541 36.88 -4.53 1.69
C PRO A 541 36.50 -5.67 2.66
N VAL A 542 35.82 -5.33 3.74
CA VAL A 542 35.28 -6.29 4.72
C VAL A 542 33.79 -6.03 4.95
N MET A 543 33.06 -7.06 5.37
CA MET A 543 31.63 -6.93 5.66
C MET A 543 31.33 -5.69 6.53
N PHE A 544 30.23 -5.02 6.24
CA PHE A 544 29.77 -3.76 6.82
C PHE A 544 30.60 -2.51 6.45
N SER A 545 31.76 -2.65 5.76
CA SER A 545 32.46 -1.47 5.27
C SER A 545 31.75 -0.84 4.05
N ILE A 546 31.99 0.42 3.84
CA ILE A 546 31.46 1.18 2.69
C ILE A 546 31.94 0.54 1.37
N GLN A 547 33.22 0.17 1.30
CA GLN A 547 33.84 -0.46 0.13
C GLN A 547 33.19 -1.80 -0.19
N TYR A 548 32.87 -2.59 0.83
CA TYR A 548 32.22 -3.89 0.63
C TYR A 548 30.82 -3.77 0.04
N GLN A 549 30.02 -2.78 0.48
CA GLN A 549 28.72 -2.52 -0.11
C GLN A 549 28.82 -2.19 -1.60
N LEU A 550 29.80 -1.35 -1.98
CA LEU A 550 30.03 -0.99 -3.39
C LEU A 550 30.43 -2.20 -4.22
N GLU A 551 31.40 -3.01 -3.74
CA GLU A 551 31.87 -4.21 -4.42
C GLU A 551 30.76 -5.23 -4.67
N ILE A 552 29.92 -5.49 -3.67
CA ILE A 552 28.78 -6.40 -3.80
C ILE A 552 27.77 -5.89 -4.83
N LEU A 553 27.46 -4.60 -4.82
CA LEU A 553 26.54 -4.01 -5.80
C LEU A 553 27.10 -4.14 -7.23
N GLU A 554 28.37 -3.80 -7.45
CA GLU A 554 29.02 -3.88 -8.76
C GLU A 554 29.11 -5.32 -9.29
N ALA A 555 29.38 -6.29 -8.41
CA ALA A 555 29.39 -7.70 -8.79
C ALA A 555 28.03 -8.20 -9.27
N HIS A 556 26.93 -7.78 -8.61
CA HIS A 556 25.57 -8.07 -9.07
C HIS A 556 25.25 -7.39 -10.41
N HIS A 557 25.65 -6.13 -10.57
CA HIS A 557 25.42 -5.37 -11.81
C HIS A 557 26.05 -6.03 -13.03
N SER A 558 27.21 -6.69 -12.89
CA SER A 558 27.86 -7.43 -13.98
C SER A 558 26.98 -8.57 -14.49
N VAL A 559 26.29 -9.29 -13.59
CA VAL A 559 25.34 -10.35 -13.94
C VAL A 559 24.09 -9.78 -14.61
N PHE A 560 23.59 -8.66 -14.10
CA PHE A 560 22.38 -8.04 -14.66
C PHE A 560 22.65 -7.54 -16.08
N ASP A 561 23.83 -6.98 -16.34
CA ASP A 561 24.22 -6.54 -17.69
C ASP A 561 24.37 -7.71 -18.67
N GLU A 562 24.75 -8.91 -18.21
CA GLU A 562 24.76 -10.13 -19.02
C GLU A 562 23.34 -10.61 -19.40
N LEU A 563 22.36 -10.50 -18.47
CA LEU A 563 21.07 -11.19 -18.59
C LEU A 563 19.90 -10.29 -19.01
N LYS A 564 20.04 -8.96 -18.95
CA LYS A 564 18.95 -8.01 -19.20
C LYS A 564 18.36 -8.08 -20.62
N GLU A 565 19.13 -8.46 -21.62
CA GLU A 565 18.64 -8.61 -22.99
C GLU A 565 18.01 -9.99 -23.25
N GLN A 566 18.09 -10.91 -22.29
CA GLN A 566 17.60 -12.28 -22.41
C GLN A 566 16.26 -12.47 -21.72
N PHE A 567 16.25 -12.41 -20.39
CA PHE A 567 15.05 -12.69 -19.58
C PHE A 567 15.00 -11.92 -18.25
N LEU A 568 16.05 -11.18 -17.91
CA LEU A 568 16.03 -10.33 -16.72
C LEU A 568 15.36 -9.01 -17.07
N ILE A 569 14.21 -8.74 -16.45
CA ILE A 569 13.41 -7.57 -16.76
C ILE A 569 13.64 -6.41 -15.77
N GLY A 570 14.52 -6.57 -14.80
CA GLY A 570 14.85 -5.45 -13.90
C GLY A 570 15.63 -5.84 -12.65
N GLU A 571 16.02 -4.78 -11.95
CA GLU A 571 16.88 -4.82 -10.77
C GLU A 571 16.41 -3.78 -9.75
N MET A 572 16.12 -4.22 -8.52
CA MET A 572 15.72 -3.35 -7.42
C MET A 572 16.65 -3.55 -6.23
N VAL A 573 17.46 -2.55 -5.94
CA VAL A 573 18.39 -2.65 -4.81
C VAL A 573 17.63 -2.65 -3.49
N TRP A 574 18.05 -3.46 -2.55
CA TRP A 574 17.63 -3.45 -1.18
C TRP A 574 18.68 -2.75 -0.32
N ASN A 575 18.43 -1.55 0.16
CA ASN A 575 17.17 -0.84 0.20
C ASN A 575 17.38 0.64 -0.22
N PHE A 576 16.30 1.39 -0.44
CA PHE A 576 16.38 2.84 -0.70
C PHE A 576 17.06 3.59 0.46
N ALA A 577 16.53 3.46 1.67
CA ALA A 577 17.08 4.09 2.87
C ALA A 577 17.19 3.09 4.02
N ASP A 578 18.11 3.30 4.93
CA ASP A 578 18.19 2.55 6.17
C ASP A 578 16.87 2.66 6.94
N PHE A 579 16.53 1.61 7.66
CA PHE A 579 15.27 1.51 8.39
C PHE A 579 15.43 0.74 9.70
N MET A 580 14.51 0.94 10.63
CA MET A 580 14.55 0.28 11.93
C MET A 580 14.13 -1.19 11.85
N THR A 581 14.77 -1.99 12.70
CA THR A 581 14.44 -3.39 12.96
C THR A 581 14.36 -3.60 14.47
N ASP A 582 13.98 -4.80 14.89
CA ASP A 582 14.26 -5.25 16.26
C ASP A 582 15.77 -5.35 16.50
N ASP A 583 16.17 -5.13 17.75
CA ASP A 583 17.56 -5.27 18.18
C ASP A 583 18.02 -6.72 18.04
N SER A 584 19.06 -6.95 17.27
CA SER A 584 19.69 -8.27 17.16
C SER A 584 21.18 -8.14 16.86
N LEU A 585 21.93 -9.23 17.05
CA LEU A 585 23.36 -9.26 16.73
C LEU A 585 23.66 -9.02 15.25
N THR A 586 22.71 -9.28 14.36
CA THR A 586 22.83 -9.08 12.91
C THR A 586 22.22 -7.77 12.43
N ARG A 587 21.63 -6.97 13.32
CA ARG A 587 20.99 -5.68 13.03
C ARG A 587 21.38 -4.65 14.08
N VAL A 588 22.53 -4.09 13.91
CA VAL A 588 23.08 -3.07 14.84
C VAL A 588 22.40 -1.74 14.54
N VAL A 589 21.48 -1.30 15.41
CA VAL A 589 20.71 -0.05 15.25
C VAL A 589 19.88 -0.03 13.94
N GLY A 590 19.32 -1.18 13.55
CA GLY A 590 18.49 -1.29 12.35
C GLY A 590 19.17 -2.00 11.17
N ASN A 591 18.58 -1.87 9.99
CA ASN A 591 19.09 -2.42 8.73
C ASN A 591 19.82 -1.31 7.96
N HIS A 592 21.08 -1.54 7.63
CA HIS A 592 21.98 -0.58 6.97
C HIS A 592 22.22 -0.90 5.48
N LYS A 593 21.31 -1.64 4.83
CA LYS A 593 21.38 -1.91 3.40
C LYS A 593 20.94 -0.73 2.53
N GLY A 594 20.37 0.32 3.14
CA GLY A 594 20.00 1.55 2.43
C GLY A 594 21.18 2.13 1.65
N VAL A 595 20.89 2.69 0.48
CA VAL A 595 21.84 3.55 -0.24
C VAL A 595 21.80 4.98 0.29
N PHE A 596 20.70 5.33 0.96
CA PHE A 596 20.57 6.53 1.78
C PHE A 596 20.54 6.13 3.27
N HIS A 597 20.99 7.03 4.14
CA HIS A 597 20.74 6.90 5.57
C HIS A 597 19.25 7.07 5.91
N ARG A 598 18.83 6.67 7.09
CA ARG A 598 17.44 6.83 7.54
C ARG A 598 16.95 8.29 7.48
N ASN A 599 17.82 9.24 7.69
CA ASN A 599 17.57 10.69 7.53
C ASN A 599 17.67 11.20 6.08
N ARG A 600 17.80 10.28 5.09
CA ARG A 600 17.87 10.58 3.66
C ARG A 600 19.15 11.28 3.21
N GLN A 601 20.23 11.24 3.98
CA GLN A 601 21.55 11.63 3.49
C GLN A 601 22.12 10.51 2.59
N PRO A 602 22.77 10.84 1.44
CA PRO A 602 23.32 9.84 0.54
C PRO A 602 24.57 9.17 1.10
N LYS A 603 24.65 7.85 0.98
CA LYS A 603 25.89 7.08 1.13
C LYS A 603 26.67 7.06 -0.20
N LEU A 604 27.90 6.55 -0.23
CA LEU A 604 28.64 6.42 -1.49
C LEU A 604 27.89 5.48 -2.49
N SER A 605 27.19 4.49 -2.00
CA SER A 605 26.36 3.63 -2.83
C SER A 605 25.22 4.36 -3.54
N ALA A 606 24.72 5.47 -3.01
CA ALA A 606 23.71 6.28 -3.69
C ALA A 606 24.26 6.89 -4.99
N TYR A 607 25.50 7.34 -4.98
CA TYR A 607 26.17 7.87 -6.19
C TYR A 607 26.50 6.78 -7.20
N LEU A 608 26.86 5.57 -6.73
CA LEU A 608 27.03 4.41 -7.60
C LEU A 608 25.71 4.09 -8.32
N MET A 609 24.60 4.01 -7.57
CA MET A 609 23.28 3.75 -8.13
C MET A 609 22.81 4.86 -9.08
N GLN A 610 23.04 6.13 -8.74
CA GLN A 610 22.75 7.26 -9.62
C GLN A 610 23.47 7.12 -10.97
N LYS A 611 24.77 6.84 -10.95
CA LYS A 611 25.57 6.65 -12.17
C LYS A 611 25.05 5.47 -13.01
N ARG A 612 24.71 4.34 -12.36
CA ARG A 612 24.15 3.17 -13.03
C ARG A 612 22.77 3.47 -13.65
N TYR A 613 21.86 4.01 -12.87
CA TYR A 613 20.51 4.26 -13.36
C TYR A 613 20.45 5.36 -14.41
N LYS A 614 21.32 6.36 -14.33
CA LYS A 614 21.51 7.34 -15.41
C LYS A 614 21.89 6.67 -16.71
N LYS A 615 22.87 5.74 -16.71
CA LYS A 615 23.28 4.99 -17.90
C LYS A 615 22.14 4.12 -18.44
N LEU A 616 21.37 3.47 -17.58
CA LEU A 616 20.19 2.69 -18.00
C LEU A 616 19.12 3.58 -18.59
N ALA A 617 18.83 4.74 -18.01
CA ALA A 617 17.89 5.72 -18.53
C ALA A 617 18.30 6.25 -19.91
N GLU A 618 19.57 6.59 -20.12
CA GLU A 618 20.12 7.01 -21.40
C GLU A 618 19.94 5.95 -22.51
N ASN A 619 20.13 4.67 -22.17
CA ASN A 619 19.87 3.58 -23.11
C ASN A 619 18.39 3.48 -23.50
N PHE A 620 17.47 3.70 -22.56
CA PHE A 620 16.03 3.76 -22.84
C PHE A 620 15.67 4.90 -23.79
N LEU A 621 16.22 6.07 -23.55
CA LEU A 621 15.99 7.25 -24.37
C LEU A 621 16.48 7.08 -25.80
N ASN A 622 17.68 6.54 -25.96
CA ASN A 622 18.27 6.25 -27.28
C ASN A 622 17.46 5.20 -28.06
N ALA A 623 16.83 4.26 -27.36
CA ALA A 623 15.98 3.23 -27.99
C ALA A 623 14.58 3.73 -28.38
N THR A 624 14.15 4.88 -27.87
CA THR A 624 12.78 5.39 -28.03
C THR A 624 12.69 6.64 -28.88
N ASP A 625 13.80 7.18 -29.42
CA ASP A 625 13.88 8.48 -30.13
C ASP A 625 13.29 9.67 -29.33
N VAL A 626 13.26 9.55 -28.01
CA VAL A 626 12.69 10.57 -27.11
C VAL A 626 13.75 11.64 -26.83
N ILE A 627 13.54 12.84 -27.33
CA ILE A 627 14.30 14.02 -26.92
C ILE A 627 13.72 14.47 -25.57
N ILE A 628 14.47 14.27 -24.50
CA ILE A 628 14.12 14.92 -23.23
C ILE A 628 14.48 16.41 -23.37
N ILE A 629 13.46 17.25 -23.46
CA ILE A 629 13.60 18.63 -23.08
C ILE A 629 13.77 18.60 -21.55
N ASP A 630 14.92 19.08 -21.09
CA ASP A 630 15.27 19.14 -19.66
C ASP A 630 14.10 19.78 -18.91
N GLN A 631 13.23 18.95 -18.35
CA GLN A 631 12.14 19.43 -17.49
C GLN A 631 12.79 19.79 -16.17
N GLN A 632 13.36 20.98 -16.10
CA GLN A 632 13.45 21.70 -14.84
C GLN A 632 12.01 21.84 -14.34
N ILE A 633 11.77 21.10 -13.28
CA ILE A 633 10.53 21.08 -12.52
C ILE A 633 10.22 22.53 -12.11
N ILE A 634 9.12 23.06 -12.64
CA ILE A 634 8.43 24.21 -12.04
C ILE A 634 7.57 23.69 -10.89
#